data_5308a2b82926b96b2561dd0e618967a6
#
_entry.id   5308a2b82926b96b2561dd0e618967a6
#
_cell.length_a   1.000
_cell.length_b   1.000
_cell.length_c   1.000
_cell.angle_alpha   90.00
_cell.angle_beta   90.00
_cell.angle_gamma   90.00
#
_symmetry.space_group_name_H-M   'P 1'
#
loop_
_entity.id
_entity.type
_entity.pdbx_description
1 polymer ?
#
loop_
_entity_poly.entity_id
_entity_poly.type
_entity_poly.pdbx_seq_one_letter_code
_entity_poly.pdbx_strand_id
1 'polypeptide(L)'
;LDNEDIDLIVSDVMMPVMDGIEFCRYVKNKLELSHIPVILLTAKNKEEDRAEAYEVGADAFISKPFNLAVLHARIRNLLKYKERKAHDFKNQLVFEIKELDYTSIDEDFMQRAIDCVNRHLEDSDFDQPQFVEEMGTSKSTLYKKLKSLTGLNTSAFIRNIRLKAACRIMEEKGSSVRVSDL
;
A
#
# COMPACT_ATOMS: atom_id res chain seq x y z
N LEU A 1 8.55 -1.45 -15.89
CA LEU A 1 8.01 -1.05 -14.57
C LEU A 1 9.10 -0.89 -13.50
N ASP A 2 10.28 -1.49 -13.69
CA ASP A 2 11.30 -1.58 -12.63
C ASP A 2 12.08 -0.28 -12.36
N ASN A 3 12.07 0.71 -13.28
CA ASN A 3 12.87 1.94 -13.19
C ASN A 3 12.07 3.24 -13.06
N GLU A 4 10.75 3.20 -13.09
CA GLU A 4 9.92 4.40 -13.03
C GLU A 4 8.97 4.35 -11.84
N ASP A 5 8.67 5.51 -11.26
CA ASP A 5 7.67 5.64 -10.22
C ASP A 5 6.28 5.72 -10.88
N ILE A 6 5.56 4.60 -10.85
CA ILE A 6 4.23 4.48 -11.44
C ILE A 6 3.18 4.64 -10.35
N ASP A 7 2.30 5.61 -10.51
CA ASP A 7 1.22 5.88 -9.56
C ASP A 7 -0.07 5.15 -9.85
N LEU A 8 -0.33 4.81 -11.14
CA LEU A 8 -1.53 4.13 -11.59
C LEU A 8 -1.30 3.52 -12.97
N ILE A 9 -1.93 2.37 -13.22
CA ILE A 9 -1.88 1.66 -14.50
C ILE A 9 -3.26 1.72 -15.15
N VAL A 10 -3.31 2.05 -16.45
CA VAL A 10 -4.48 1.89 -17.31
C VAL A 10 -4.11 0.90 -18.40
N SER A 11 -4.79 -0.24 -18.46
CA SER A 11 -4.52 -1.30 -19.44
C SER A 11 -5.76 -1.70 -20.21
N ASP A 12 -5.60 -2.02 -21.48
CA ASP A 12 -6.64 -2.72 -22.23
C ASP A 12 -6.72 -4.17 -21.77
N VAL A 13 -7.91 -4.75 -21.72
CA VAL A 13 -8.07 -6.19 -21.50
C VAL A 13 -7.60 -6.97 -22.72
N MET A 14 -7.92 -6.53 -23.93
CA MET A 14 -7.54 -7.21 -25.15
C MET A 14 -6.18 -6.75 -25.68
N MET A 15 -5.12 -7.41 -25.25
CA MET A 15 -3.77 -7.16 -25.72
C MET A 15 -3.16 -8.45 -26.29
N PRO A 16 -2.24 -8.37 -27.28
CA PRO A 16 -1.49 -9.52 -27.77
C PRO A 16 -0.48 -9.99 -26.73
N VAL A 17 -0.18 -11.29 -26.73
CA VAL A 17 0.82 -11.98 -25.90
C VAL A 17 0.38 -12.21 -24.45
N MET A 18 -0.01 -11.15 -23.73
CA MET A 18 -0.53 -11.18 -22.36
C MET A 18 -1.77 -10.28 -22.31
N ASP A 19 -2.90 -10.81 -21.89
CA ASP A 19 -4.09 -9.99 -21.76
C ASP A 19 -4.05 -9.10 -20.49
N GLY A 20 -4.95 -8.11 -20.43
CA GLY A 20 -4.95 -7.15 -19.31
C GLY A 20 -5.34 -7.77 -17.98
N ILE A 21 -6.07 -8.87 -17.96
CA ILE A 21 -6.45 -9.60 -16.74
C ILE A 21 -5.22 -10.34 -16.19
N GLU A 22 -4.50 -11.06 -17.04
CA GLU A 22 -3.23 -11.71 -16.69
C GLU A 22 -2.20 -10.69 -16.21
N PHE A 23 -2.10 -9.56 -16.93
CA PHE A 23 -1.22 -8.46 -16.52
C PHE A 23 -1.61 -7.87 -15.15
N CYS A 24 -2.90 -7.64 -14.90
CA CYS A 24 -3.39 -7.19 -13.60
C CYS A 24 -3.03 -8.19 -12.50
N ARG A 25 -3.28 -9.48 -12.73
CA ARG A 25 -2.92 -10.56 -11.80
C ARG A 25 -1.42 -10.55 -11.49
N TYR A 26 -0.57 -10.40 -12.51
CA TYR A 26 0.87 -10.28 -12.33
C TYR A 26 1.25 -9.08 -11.44
N VAL A 27 0.68 -7.89 -11.73
CA VAL A 27 0.93 -6.67 -10.95
C VAL A 27 0.50 -6.86 -9.49
N LYS A 28 -0.71 -7.38 -9.26
CA LYS A 28 -1.29 -7.51 -7.92
C LYS A 28 -0.64 -8.60 -7.07
N ASN A 29 -0.02 -9.60 -7.69
CA ASN A 29 0.69 -10.68 -7.00
C ASN A 29 2.19 -10.40 -6.79
N LYS A 30 2.72 -9.30 -7.32
CA LYS A 30 4.13 -8.95 -7.15
C LYS A 30 4.30 -7.91 -6.05
N LEU A 31 5.10 -8.22 -5.01
CA LEU A 31 5.30 -7.34 -3.85
C LEU A 31 5.64 -5.90 -4.24
N GLU A 32 6.51 -5.71 -5.22
CA GLU A 32 6.96 -4.39 -5.67
C GLU A 32 5.87 -3.57 -6.38
N LEU A 33 4.81 -4.22 -6.88
CA LEU A 33 3.81 -3.60 -7.75
C LEU A 33 2.38 -3.63 -7.18
N SER A 34 2.07 -4.51 -6.21
CA SER A 34 0.71 -4.76 -5.71
C SER A 34 -0.02 -3.50 -5.21
N HIS A 35 0.73 -2.50 -4.73
CA HIS A 35 0.19 -1.22 -4.27
C HIS A 35 -0.22 -0.26 -5.40
N ILE A 36 0.07 -0.60 -6.67
CA ILE A 36 -0.26 0.26 -7.82
C ILE A 36 -1.70 -0.01 -8.25
N PRO A 37 -2.58 1.01 -8.28
CA PRO A 37 -3.92 0.85 -8.79
C PRO A 37 -3.95 0.50 -10.27
N VAL A 38 -4.84 -0.43 -10.66
CA VAL A 38 -5.02 -0.87 -12.04
C VAL A 38 -6.44 -0.61 -12.51
N ILE A 39 -6.58 0.14 -13.59
CA ILE A 39 -7.84 0.33 -14.32
C ILE A 39 -7.78 -0.54 -15.59
N LEU A 40 -8.77 -1.41 -15.78
CA LEU A 40 -8.91 -2.21 -16.99
C LEU A 40 -9.95 -1.61 -17.93
N LEU A 41 -9.55 -1.45 -19.20
CA LEU A 41 -10.43 -1.02 -20.28
C LEU A 41 -10.91 -2.26 -21.03
N THR A 42 -12.22 -2.45 -21.18
CA THR A 42 -12.79 -3.64 -21.81
C THR A 42 -13.81 -3.31 -22.88
N ALA A 43 -13.78 -4.05 -23.99
CA ALA A 43 -14.86 -4.05 -25.00
C ALA A 43 -16.00 -5.01 -24.64
N LYS A 44 -15.81 -5.85 -23.63
CA LYS A 44 -16.76 -6.88 -23.22
C LYS A 44 -17.70 -6.34 -22.13
N ASN A 45 -19.01 -6.51 -22.35
CA ASN A 45 -20.06 -6.08 -21.42
C ASN A 45 -20.65 -7.24 -20.61
N LYS A 46 -20.06 -8.44 -20.67
CA LYS A 46 -20.57 -9.59 -19.91
C LYS A 46 -20.24 -9.44 -18.44
N GLU A 47 -21.22 -9.75 -17.58
CA GLU A 47 -21.04 -9.72 -16.11
C GLU A 47 -19.96 -10.71 -15.64
N GLU A 48 -19.80 -11.84 -16.35
CA GLU A 48 -18.77 -12.86 -16.06
C GLU A 48 -17.34 -12.30 -16.21
N ASP A 49 -17.07 -11.53 -17.29
CA ASP A 49 -15.76 -10.91 -17.53
C ASP A 49 -15.43 -9.83 -16.46
N ARG A 50 -16.48 -9.21 -15.89
CA ARG A 50 -16.32 -8.23 -14.80
C ARG A 50 -16.02 -8.92 -13.47
N ALA A 51 -16.68 -10.04 -13.18
CA ALA A 51 -16.44 -10.82 -11.97
C ALA A 51 -14.99 -11.33 -11.92
N GLU A 52 -14.49 -11.96 -12.99
CA GLU A 52 -13.11 -12.45 -13.09
C GLU A 52 -12.09 -11.35 -12.82
N ALA A 53 -12.34 -10.19 -13.34
CA ALA A 53 -11.42 -9.09 -13.23
C ALA A 53 -11.44 -8.40 -11.85
N TYR A 54 -12.55 -8.40 -11.11
CA TYR A 54 -12.56 -8.05 -9.71
C TYR A 54 -11.82 -9.08 -8.86
N GLU A 55 -11.95 -10.37 -9.19
CA GLU A 55 -11.21 -11.45 -8.52
C GLU A 55 -9.70 -11.32 -8.64
N VAL A 56 -9.18 -10.80 -9.76
CA VAL A 56 -7.75 -10.53 -9.93
C VAL A 56 -7.27 -9.24 -9.26
N GLY A 57 -8.16 -8.50 -8.59
CA GLY A 57 -7.83 -7.31 -7.81
C GLY A 57 -7.73 -6.01 -8.62
N ALA A 58 -8.40 -5.91 -9.78
CA ALA A 58 -8.49 -4.65 -10.51
C ALA A 58 -9.28 -3.60 -9.70
N ASP A 59 -8.75 -2.39 -9.60
CA ASP A 59 -9.33 -1.30 -8.81
C ASP A 59 -10.50 -0.60 -9.54
N ALA A 60 -10.56 -0.70 -10.86
CA ALA A 60 -11.68 -0.21 -11.65
C ALA A 60 -11.76 -0.88 -13.03
N PHE A 61 -12.98 -0.89 -13.57
CA PHE A 61 -13.35 -1.29 -14.92
C PHE A 61 -14.00 -0.17 -15.67
N ILE A 62 -13.66 -0.02 -16.95
CA ILE A 62 -14.30 0.95 -17.84
C ILE A 62 -14.59 0.27 -19.17
N SER A 63 -15.88 0.17 -19.51
CA SER A 63 -16.32 -0.41 -20.79
C SER A 63 -16.09 0.55 -21.96
N LYS A 64 -15.60 0.04 -23.06
CA LYS A 64 -15.50 0.76 -24.35
C LYS A 64 -16.84 0.69 -25.10
N PRO A 65 -17.27 1.78 -25.78
CA PRO A 65 -16.66 3.10 -25.81
C PRO A 65 -16.89 3.86 -24.50
N PHE A 66 -15.90 4.62 -24.01
CA PHE A 66 -16.00 5.38 -22.78
C PHE A 66 -15.82 6.89 -22.98
N ASN A 67 -16.39 7.66 -22.07
CA ASN A 67 -16.16 9.10 -22.01
C ASN A 67 -14.86 9.38 -21.24
N LEU A 68 -13.96 10.19 -21.81
CA LEU A 68 -12.70 10.60 -21.18
C LEU A 68 -12.90 11.24 -19.80
N ALA A 69 -14.01 11.99 -19.61
CA ALA A 69 -14.32 12.57 -18.30
C ALA A 69 -14.55 11.49 -17.22
N VAL A 70 -15.13 10.34 -17.59
CA VAL A 70 -15.34 9.20 -16.68
C VAL A 70 -14.00 8.57 -16.33
N LEU A 71 -13.12 8.34 -17.30
CA LEU A 71 -11.77 7.82 -17.07
C LEU A 71 -10.98 8.76 -16.16
N HIS A 72 -10.94 10.06 -16.45
CA HIS A 72 -10.27 11.04 -15.61
C HIS A 72 -10.83 11.10 -14.18
N ALA A 73 -12.15 10.98 -14.02
CA ALA A 73 -12.78 10.95 -12.69
C ALA A 73 -12.32 9.70 -11.90
N ARG A 74 -12.25 8.53 -12.55
CA ARG A 74 -11.78 7.28 -11.91
C ARG A 74 -10.33 7.38 -11.49
N ILE A 75 -9.43 7.83 -12.38
CA ILE A 75 -8.02 8.05 -12.07
C ILE A 75 -7.87 8.95 -10.84
N ARG A 76 -8.52 10.13 -10.86
CA ARG A 76 -8.47 11.09 -9.77
C ARG A 76 -8.97 10.52 -8.45
N ASN A 77 -10.06 9.73 -8.48
CA ASN A 77 -10.62 9.14 -7.28
C ASN A 77 -9.68 8.09 -6.67
N LEU A 78 -9.06 7.24 -7.50
CA LEU A 78 -8.08 6.23 -7.02
C LEU A 78 -6.83 6.88 -6.43
N LEU A 79 -6.29 7.92 -7.07
CA LEU A 79 -5.14 8.65 -6.55
C LEU A 79 -5.45 9.36 -5.22
N LYS A 80 -6.62 10.04 -5.12
CA LYS A 80 -7.08 10.65 -3.87
C LYS A 80 -7.30 9.62 -2.76
N TYR A 81 -7.82 8.45 -3.10
CA TYR A 81 -8.01 7.39 -2.12
C TYR A 81 -6.69 6.88 -1.56
N LYS A 82 -5.67 6.71 -2.43
CA LYS A 82 -4.29 6.36 -2.02
C LYS A 82 -3.70 7.42 -1.08
N GLU A 83 -3.85 8.71 -1.42
CA GLU A 83 -3.39 9.82 -0.56
C GLU A 83 -4.08 9.83 0.80
N ARG A 84 -5.39 9.57 0.83
CA ARG A 84 -6.18 9.51 2.07
C ARG A 84 -5.75 8.37 2.97
N LYS A 85 -5.55 7.16 2.45
CA LYS A 85 -5.01 6.02 3.22
C LYS A 85 -3.66 6.38 3.86
N ALA A 86 -2.76 6.98 3.08
CA ALA A 86 -1.46 7.41 3.57
C ALA A 86 -1.57 8.49 4.68
N HIS A 87 -2.52 9.41 4.54
CA HIS A 87 -2.82 10.42 5.56
C HIS A 87 -3.36 9.77 6.84
N ASP A 88 -4.32 8.85 6.72
CA ASP A 88 -4.95 8.17 7.84
C ASP A 88 -3.91 7.33 8.61
N PHE A 89 -3.05 6.59 7.89
CA PHE A 89 -1.94 5.86 8.51
C PHE A 89 -1.04 6.77 9.37
N LYS A 90 -0.70 7.96 8.88
CA LYS A 90 0.18 8.89 9.61
C LYS A 90 -0.44 9.42 10.90
N ASN A 91 -1.73 9.74 10.86
CA ASN A 91 -2.36 10.57 11.87
C ASN A 91 -3.18 9.78 12.91
N GLN A 92 -3.60 8.56 12.62
CA GLN A 92 -4.29 7.72 13.59
C GLN A 92 -3.28 7.07 14.56
N LEU A 93 -3.50 7.20 15.86
CA LEU A 93 -2.69 6.55 16.91
C LEU A 93 -2.95 5.05 16.95
N VAL A 94 -4.21 4.66 16.81
CA VAL A 94 -4.65 3.27 16.72
C VAL A 94 -5.31 3.07 15.35
N PHE A 95 -4.87 2.08 14.60
CA PHE A 95 -5.51 1.66 13.35
C PHE A 95 -5.40 0.16 13.22
N GLU A 96 -6.41 -0.45 12.66
CA GLU A 96 -6.33 -1.83 12.17
C GLU A 96 -5.94 -1.79 10.70
N ILE A 97 -4.94 -2.59 10.31
CA ILE A 97 -4.47 -2.64 8.91
C ILE A 97 -5.62 -2.99 7.96
N LYS A 98 -6.54 -3.86 8.41
CA LYS A 98 -7.74 -4.26 7.65
C LYS A 98 -8.69 -3.11 7.34
N GLU A 99 -8.72 -2.07 8.17
CA GLU A 99 -9.55 -0.88 7.92
C GLU A 99 -9.04 -0.03 6.75
N LEU A 100 -7.78 -0.23 6.36
CA LEU A 100 -7.15 0.52 5.29
C LEU A 100 -7.37 -0.09 3.89
N ASP A 101 -8.10 -1.22 3.79
CA ASP A 101 -8.47 -1.87 2.52
C ASP A 101 -7.27 -2.01 1.56
N TYR A 102 -6.20 -2.63 2.05
CA TYR A 102 -5.04 -3.02 1.26
C TYR A 102 -5.28 -4.35 0.53
N THR A 103 -4.46 -4.65 -0.46
CA THR A 103 -4.39 -6.02 -1.00
C THR A 103 -3.82 -6.95 0.07
N SER A 104 -4.11 -8.25 0.01
CA SER A 104 -3.59 -9.23 0.99
C SER A 104 -2.06 -9.18 1.11
N ILE A 105 -1.35 -8.99 0.00
CA ILE A 105 0.11 -8.86 -0.03
C ILE A 105 0.56 -7.57 0.67
N ASP A 106 -0.19 -6.49 0.50
CA ASP A 106 0.11 -5.22 1.15
C ASP A 106 -0.19 -5.25 2.64
N GLU A 107 -1.27 -5.94 3.04
CA GLU A 107 -1.60 -6.18 4.45
C GLU A 107 -0.50 -6.98 5.15
N ASP A 108 -0.08 -8.13 4.59
CA ASP A 108 0.99 -8.95 5.12
C ASP A 108 2.31 -8.17 5.23
N PHE A 109 2.64 -7.39 4.19
CA PHE A 109 3.83 -6.54 4.21
C PHE A 109 3.77 -5.51 5.32
N MET A 110 2.64 -4.80 5.45
CA MET A 110 2.46 -3.76 6.48
C MET A 110 2.48 -4.37 7.89
N GLN A 111 1.83 -5.51 8.10
CA GLN A 111 1.86 -6.20 9.39
C GLN A 111 3.29 -6.58 9.77
N ARG A 112 4.03 -7.22 8.87
CA ARG A 112 5.44 -7.58 9.09
C ARG A 112 6.31 -6.36 9.37
N ALA A 113 6.09 -5.25 8.65
CA ALA A 113 6.85 -4.02 8.85
C ALA A 113 6.59 -3.40 10.23
N ILE A 114 5.34 -3.36 10.66
CA ILE A 114 4.95 -2.86 11.99
C ILE A 114 5.49 -3.76 13.09
N ASP A 115 5.33 -5.08 12.95
CA ASP A 115 5.81 -6.06 13.94
C ASP A 115 7.33 -6.03 14.06
N CYS A 116 8.04 -5.84 12.95
CA CYS A 116 9.49 -5.67 12.96
C CYS A 116 9.91 -4.47 13.82
N VAL A 117 9.33 -3.29 13.60
CA VAL A 117 9.64 -2.10 14.41
C VAL A 117 9.22 -2.28 15.86
N ASN A 118 8.07 -2.92 16.12
CA ASN A 118 7.58 -3.17 17.49
C ASN A 118 8.51 -4.11 18.29
N ARG A 119 9.17 -5.08 17.64
CA ARG A 119 10.18 -5.93 18.32
C ARG A 119 11.43 -5.17 18.74
N HIS A 120 11.71 -4.04 18.09
CA HIS A 120 12.89 -3.20 18.32
C HIS A 120 12.56 -1.84 18.95
N LEU A 121 11.46 -1.75 19.72
CA LEU A 121 11.06 -0.48 20.35
C LEU A 121 12.12 0.04 21.32
N GLU A 122 12.73 -0.85 22.11
CA GLU A 122 13.73 -0.52 23.12
C GLU A 122 15.16 -0.47 22.54
N ASP A 123 15.36 -0.89 21.30
CA ASP A 123 16.67 -0.89 20.64
C ASP A 123 16.91 0.46 19.95
N SER A 124 17.71 1.33 20.58
CA SER A 124 18.08 2.63 20.04
C SER A 124 18.91 2.54 18.76
N ASP A 125 19.61 1.43 18.57
CA ASP A 125 20.54 1.23 17.44
C ASP A 125 19.82 0.62 16.23
N PHE A 126 18.57 0.17 16.40
CA PHE A 126 17.77 -0.32 15.28
C PHE A 126 17.57 0.75 14.22
N ASP A 127 18.19 0.54 13.08
CA ASP A 127 18.28 1.49 11.98
C ASP A 127 17.66 0.98 10.66
N GLN A 128 17.77 1.79 9.61
CA GLN A 128 17.26 1.44 8.29
C GLN A 128 17.93 0.20 7.66
N PRO A 129 19.26 -0.01 7.71
CA PRO A 129 19.92 -1.23 7.25
C PRO A 129 19.38 -2.50 7.90
N GLN A 130 19.26 -2.55 9.21
CA GLN A 130 18.72 -3.68 9.95
C GLN A 130 17.25 -3.94 9.58
N PHE A 131 16.45 -2.88 9.45
CA PHE A 131 15.07 -3.01 9.01
C PHE A 131 14.95 -3.60 7.60
N VAL A 132 15.82 -3.20 6.65
CA VAL A 132 15.86 -3.77 5.29
C VAL A 132 16.20 -5.25 5.34
N GLU A 133 17.19 -5.63 6.16
CA GLU A 133 17.63 -7.03 6.33
C GLU A 133 16.51 -7.91 6.89
N GLU A 134 15.85 -7.49 7.99
CA GLU A 134 14.75 -8.25 8.60
C GLU A 134 13.51 -8.35 7.70
N MET A 135 13.24 -7.34 6.90
CA MET A 135 12.13 -7.40 5.94
C MET A 135 12.43 -8.32 4.75
N GLY A 136 13.70 -8.75 4.56
CA GLY A 136 14.10 -9.66 3.49
C GLY A 136 13.87 -9.10 2.09
N THR A 137 14.04 -7.78 1.91
CA THR A 137 13.78 -7.09 0.64
C THR A 137 14.89 -6.09 0.32
N SER A 138 14.90 -5.53 -0.89
CA SER A 138 15.87 -4.49 -1.24
C SER A 138 15.51 -3.15 -0.57
N LYS A 139 16.52 -2.32 -0.31
CA LYS A 139 16.32 -0.96 0.20
C LYS A 139 15.36 -0.15 -0.67
N SER A 140 15.46 -0.30 -1.99
CA SER A 140 14.60 0.40 -2.96
C SER A 140 13.16 -0.08 -2.87
N THR A 141 12.95 -1.41 -2.82
CA THR A 141 11.61 -2.00 -2.69
C THR A 141 10.96 -1.58 -1.38
N LEU A 142 11.67 -1.68 -0.26
CA LEU A 142 11.17 -1.26 1.05
C LEU A 142 10.76 0.21 1.04
N TYR A 143 11.64 1.09 0.53
CA TYR A 143 11.37 2.52 0.45
C TYR A 143 10.13 2.82 -0.40
N LYS A 144 10.08 2.31 -1.65
CA LYS A 144 8.97 2.55 -2.58
C LYS A 144 7.64 2.05 -2.00
N LYS A 145 7.65 0.85 -1.42
CA LYS A 145 6.48 0.24 -0.83
C LYS A 145 5.94 1.03 0.36
N LEU A 146 6.78 1.33 1.35
CA LEU A 146 6.40 2.15 2.50
C LEU A 146 5.93 3.54 2.06
N LYS A 147 6.64 4.18 1.14
CA LYS A 147 6.28 5.50 0.63
C LYS A 147 4.91 5.50 -0.04
N SER A 148 4.61 4.46 -0.83
CA SER A 148 3.32 4.34 -1.51
C SER A 148 2.17 4.05 -0.54
N LEU A 149 2.34 3.13 0.41
CA LEU A 149 1.29 2.70 1.33
C LEU A 149 1.02 3.70 2.46
N THR A 150 2.08 4.36 2.95
CA THR A 150 2.00 5.20 4.15
C THR A 150 2.37 6.67 3.91
N GLY A 151 2.90 6.99 2.73
CA GLY A 151 3.45 8.31 2.44
C GLY A 151 4.72 8.65 3.23
N LEU A 152 5.31 7.69 3.98
CA LEU A 152 6.51 7.87 4.80
C LEU A 152 7.72 7.22 4.13
N ASN A 153 8.90 7.83 4.26
CA ASN A 153 10.14 7.12 3.98
C ASN A 153 10.47 6.15 5.13
N THR A 154 11.43 5.26 4.92
CA THR A 154 11.76 4.19 5.86
C THR A 154 12.07 4.69 7.28
N SER A 155 12.91 5.72 7.40
CA SER A 155 13.26 6.30 8.73
C SER A 155 12.08 7.01 9.40
N ALA A 156 11.24 7.68 8.61
CA ALA A 156 10.02 8.31 9.12
C ALA A 156 8.97 7.28 9.53
N PHE A 157 8.91 6.11 8.86
CA PHE A 157 8.05 5.00 9.23
C PHE A 157 8.44 4.43 10.61
N ILE A 158 9.73 4.09 10.81
CA ILE A 158 10.24 3.62 12.11
C ILE A 158 9.87 4.61 13.22
N ARG A 159 10.15 5.91 12.99
CA ARG A 159 9.81 6.97 13.96
C ARG A 159 8.31 7.06 14.26
N ASN A 160 7.47 6.94 13.24
CA ASN A 160 6.02 7.01 13.39
C ASN A 160 5.48 5.84 14.24
N ILE A 161 5.95 4.62 14.02
CA ILE A 161 5.55 3.46 14.81
C ILE A 161 6.03 3.59 16.26
N ARG A 162 7.29 3.99 16.50
CA ARG A 162 7.82 4.25 17.85
C ARG A 162 7.01 5.30 18.58
N LEU A 163 6.68 6.42 17.92
CA LEU A 163 5.86 7.47 18.51
C LEU A 163 4.46 6.97 18.90
N LYS A 164 3.82 6.20 18.03
CA LYS A 164 2.51 5.60 18.31
C LYS A 164 2.57 4.63 19.50
N ALA A 165 3.63 3.83 19.59
CA ALA A 165 3.85 2.94 20.73
C ALA A 165 4.03 3.72 22.04
N ALA A 166 4.85 4.79 22.00
CA ALA A 166 5.05 5.66 23.16
C ALA A 166 3.74 6.31 23.62
N CYS A 167 2.93 6.84 22.70
CA CYS A 167 1.62 7.41 23.03
C CYS A 167 0.68 6.39 23.69
N ARG A 168 0.64 5.12 23.18
CA ARG A 168 -0.17 4.07 23.80
C ARG A 168 0.29 3.76 25.22
N ILE A 169 1.60 3.65 25.46
CA ILE A 169 2.15 3.38 26.79
C ILE A 169 1.77 4.52 27.75
N MET A 170 1.82 5.79 27.29
CA MET A 170 1.40 6.92 28.11
C MET A 170 -0.10 6.88 28.44
N GLU A 171 -0.96 6.54 27.48
CA GLU A 171 -2.41 6.42 27.71
C GLU A 171 -2.73 5.28 28.69
N GLU A 172 -2.08 4.13 28.58
CA GLU A 172 -2.31 2.98 29.43
C GLU A 172 -1.79 3.18 30.87
N LYS A 173 -0.62 3.82 31.03
CA LYS A 173 0.02 4.01 32.33
C LYS A 173 -0.39 5.35 33.02
N GLY A 174 -1.12 6.20 32.33
CA GLY A 174 -1.55 7.52 32.84
C GLY A 174 -0.39 8.48 33.14
N SER A 175 -0.65 9.52 33.94
CA SER A 175 0.31 10.60 34.22
C SER A 175 1.54 10.20 35.06
N SER A 176 1.75 8.91 35.34
CA SER A 176 2.88 8.42 36.14
C SER A 176 4.14 8.10 35.33
N VAL A 177 4.07 8.16 34.00
CA VAL A 177 5.20 7.85 33.11
C VAL A 177 6.05 9.11 32.89
N ARG A 178 7.36 9.01 33.15
CA ARG A 178 8.32 10.06 32.78
C ARG A 178 8.78 9.83 31.35
N VAL A 179 9.09 10.92 30.63
CA VAL A 179 9.64 10.84 29.26
C VAL A 179 10.94 10.01 29.20
N SER A 180 11.67 9.91 30.32
CA SER A 180 12.85 9.06 30.47
C SER A 180 12.55 7.55 30.50
N ASP A 181 11.29 7.14 30.65
CA ASP A 181 10.86 5.76 30.80
C ASP A 181 10.25 5.22 29.47
N LEU A 182 10.37 6.02 28.40
CA LEU A 182 9.93 5.73 27.04
C LEU A 182 11.10 5.55 26.08
#